data_5d79559f06c5c58c068390630ddb59f0
#
_entry.id   5d79559f06c5c58c068390630ddb59f0
#
_cell.length_a   1.000
_cell.length_b   1.000
_cell.length_c   1.000
_cell.angle_alpha   90.00
_cell.angle_beta   90.00
_cell.angle_gamma   90.00
#
_symmetry.space_group_name_H-M   'P 1'
#
loop_
_entity.id
_entity.type
_entity.pdbx_description
1 polymer ?
#
loop_
_entity_poly.entity_id
_entity_poly.type
_entity_poly.pdbx_seq_one_letter_code
_entity_poly.pdbx_strand_id
1 'polypeptide(L)'
;MSKYLTPTLSPILFLLSLCLFGQGVNKVNGRVVDATTLEPLPFAHIILARSGVSTISNGEGDFSLEISSAEHDTLKVSYIGYASGYVPIASFALQSEKLIRLAEEPKQLAEVEVKGIKTSPVELIKEALAKIPSNYSATPLGLESFYREQYKFVPKKVLRDGQPKKAGTGYKITEAVFEGYHPSYNAKDAKKNSMLHLVKGRQVNITKEDDPESDSLMSNSMSSMGQKGGPYETLEYDLRQADKLDFLDSFKDYDYRIASFSNYQGKPTIKIVFDQRDDVKRCLFTGHIILEAATAAIIEIEFHYSKKKLDKAFHMKLLGIGFTSLDEYGTIQFRPDADRWVLSYIRQGRLARLDVNRKIKGHKIDASFEVNESFETLITKIKNRKPNPLPKEEVFGKREVVSKKITKDYDPDFWKGYSVLLLESNKVKK
;
A
#
# COMPACT_ATOMS: atom_id res chain seq x y z
N MET A 1 80.41 -13.91 -18.32
CA MET A 1 79.34 -13.40 -19.20
C MET A 1 78.01 -13.91 -18.64
N SER A 2 77.31 -13.11 -17.81
CA SER A 2 76.07 -13.45 -17.23
C SER A 2 74.98 -12.61 -17.88
N LYS A 3 73.99 -13.28 -18.52
CA LYS A 3 72.84 -12.63 -19.17
C LYS A 3 71.70 -12.55 -18.18
N TYR A 4 71.33 -11.33 -17.82
CA TYR A 4 70.06 -11.05 -16.99
C TYR A 4 68.91 -11.17 -17.95
N LEU A 5 67.97 -12.12 -17.63
CA LEU A 5 66.63 -12.16 -18.18
C LEU A 5 65.69 -11.31 -17.25
N THR A 6 65.19 -10.22 -17.81
CA THR A 6 64.11 -9.45 -17.20
C THR A 6 62.76 -10.11 -17.54
N PRO A 7 61.87 -10.36 -16.59
CA PRO A 7 60.52 -10.82 -16.90
C PRO A 7 59.67 -9.62 -17.27
N THR A 8 59.25 -9.55 -18.53
CA THR A 8 58.20 -8.62 -18.99
C THR A 8 56.88 -9.11 -18.44
N LEU A 9 56.42 -8.54 -17.31
CA LEU A 9 55.03 -8.73 -16.83
C LEU A 9 54.07 -8.15 -17.87
N SER A 10 53.24 -9.02 -18.41
CA SER A 10 52.28 -8.74 -19.48
C SER A 10 51.25 -7.72 -19.03
N PRO A 11 51.01 -6.60 -19.79
CA PRO A 11 49.97 -5.62 -19.46
C PRO A 11 48.54 -6.15 -19.66
N ILE A 12 48.36 -7.40 -20.05
CA ILE A 12 47.05 -8.05 -20.26
C ILE A 12 46.37 -8.35 -18.95
N LEU A 13 47.09 -8.51 -17.83
CA LEU A 13 46.45 -8.79 -16.50
C LEU A 13 45.83 -7.54 -15.85
N PHE A 14 46.19 -6.34 -16.33
CA PHE A 14 45.64 -5.08 -15.80
C PHE A 14 44.34 -4.65 -16.48
N LEU A 15 44.03 -5.19 -17.66
CA LEU A 15 42.79 -4.91 -18.38
C LEU A 15 41.59 -5.79 -17.94
N LEU A 16 41.84 -6.91 -17.27
CA LEU A 16 40.77 -7.78 -16.75
C LEU A 16 40.20 -7.34 -15.38
N SER A 17 40.87 -6.44 -14.68
CA SER A 17 40.39 -5.93 -13.37
C SER A 17 39.40 -4.77 -13.45
N LEU A 18 39.10 -4.25 -14.64
CA LEU A 18 38.18 -3.12 -14.85
C LEU A 18 36.74 -3.53 -15.19
N CYS A 19 36.43 -4.81 -15.28
CA CYS A 19 35.05 -5.30 -15.58
C CYS A 19 34.25 -5.75 -14.34
N LEU A 20 34.76 -5.50 -13.15
CA LEU A 20 33.94 -5.59 -11.92
C LEU A 20 33.25 -4.24 -11.63
N PHE A 21 32.55 -3.70 -12.63
CA PHE A 21 31.51 -2.77 -12.36
C PHE A 21 30.42 -3.57 -11.65
N GLY A 22 30.36 -3.44 -10.32
CA GLY A 22 29.24 -3.94 -9.54
C GLY A 22 27.95 -3.53 -10.23
N GLN A 23 27.04 -4.46 -10.43
CA GLN A 23 25.69 -4.17 -10.89
C GLN A 23 25.04 -3.28 -9.85
N GLY A 24 25.26 -1.97 -9.96
CA GLY A 24 24.60 -0.98 -9.13
C GLY A 24 23.11 -1.12 -9.41
N VAL A 25 22.35 -1.47 -8.38
CA VAL A 25 20.91 -1.42 -8.47
C VAL A 25 20.52 0.02 -8.68
N ASN A 26 20.11 0.35 -9.89
CA ASN A 26 19.68 1.70 -10.24
C ASN A 26 18.22 1.88 -9.85
N LYS A 27 17.88 3.04 -9.29
CA LYS A 27 16.50 3.47 -9.02
C LYS A 27 16.11 4.59 -9.96
N VAL A 28 14.86 4.53 -10.42
CA VAL A 28 14.16 5.65 -11.04
C VAL A 28 13.22 6.26 -10.04
N ASN A 29 13.42 7.54 -9.77
CA ASN A 29 12.51 8.35 -8.96
C ASN A 29 11.82 9.37 -9.86
N GLY A 30 10.57 9.69 -9.59
CA GLY A 30 9.81 10.68 -10.34
C GLY A 30 8.52 11.03 -9.65
N ARG A 31 7.75 11.90 -10.31
CA ARG A 31 6.43 12.33 -9.87
C ARG A 31 5.43 12.18 -11.01
N VAL A 32 4.25 11.65 -10.69
CA VAL A 32 3.12 11.57 -11.62
C VAL A 32 2.18 12.73 -11.34
N VAL A 33 1.84 13.49 -12.37
CA VAL A 33 1.00 14.68 -12.27
C VAL A 33 -0.01 14.74 -13.41
N ASP A 34 -1.11 15.47 -13.20
CA ASP A 34 -2.02 15.88 -14.26
C ASP A 34 -1.28 16.77 -15.27
N ALA A 35 -1.49 16.54 -16.56
CA ALA A 35 -0.77 17.25 -17.63
C ALA A 35 -1.16 18.73 -17.72
N THR A 36 -2.36 19.11 -17.26
CA THR A 36 -2.93 20.46 -17.38
C THR A 36 -2.75 21.26 -16.10
N THR A 37 -3.12 20.66 -14.95
CA THR A 37 -3.12 21.36 -13.65
C THR A 37 -1.81 21.23 -12.91
N LEU A 38 -0.97 20.23 -13.27
CA LEU A 38 0.24 19.81 -12.56
C LEU A 38 -0.04 19.32 -11.14
N GLU A 39 -1.29 19.07 -10.79
CA GLU A 39 -1.62 18.46 -9.50
C GLU A 39 -1.11 17.02 -9.43
N PRO A 40 -0.62 16.58 -8.26
CA PRO A 40 -0.14 15.23 -8.10
C PRO A 40 -1.25 14.21 -8.30
N LEU A 41 -0.92 13.07 -8.93
CA LEU A 41 -1.80 11.93 -9.08
C LEU A 41 -1.38 10.82 -8.08
N PRO A 42 -2.03 10.75 -6.91
CA PRO A 42 -1.69 9.77 -5.88
C PRO A 42 -2.17 8.38 -6.26
N PHE A 43 -1.40 7.35 -5.85
CA PHE A 43 -1.69 5.94 -6.10
C PHE A 43 -1.79 5.57 -7.59
N ALA A 44 -1.16 6.35 -8.47
CA ALA A 44 -0.97 5.97 -9.86
C ALA A 44 -0.09 4.71 -9.94
N HIS A 45 -0.44 3.77 -10.81
CA HIS A 45 0.32 2.55 -11.02
C HIS A 45 1.50 2.79 -11.96
N ILE A 46 2.69 2.42 -11.54
CA ILE A 46 3.93 2.47 -12.32
C ILE A 46 4.48 1.05 -12.46
N ILE A 47 4.63 0.56 -13.69
CA ILE A 47 5.14 -0.77 -13.96
C ILE A 47 6.19 -0.73 -15.07
N LEU A 48 7.24 -1.50 -14.92
CA LEU A 48 8.17 -1.80 -15.98
C LEU A 48 7.55 -2.79 -16.96
N ALA A 49 7.36 -2.37 -18.20
CA ALA A 49 6.58 -3.11 -19.20
C ALA A 49 7.16 -4.51 -19.49
N ARG A 50 8.48 -4.65 -19.44
CA ARG A 50 9.18 -5.92 -19.73
C ARG A 50 9.41 -6.76 -18.48
N SER A 51 9.95 -6.16 -17.41
CA SER A 51 10.31 -6.91 -16.20
C SER A 51 9.13 -7.15 -15.25
N GLY A 52 8.04 -6.37 -15.38
CA GLY A 52 6.85 -6.45 -14.54
C GLY A 52 7.06 -5.94 -13.10
N VAL A 53 8.22 -5.37 -12.79
CA VAL A 53 8.45 -4.71 -11.49
C VAL A 53 7.55 -3.49 -11.40
N SER A 54 6.89 -3.31 -10.27
CA SER A 54 5.86 -2.27 -10.12
C SER A 54 5.93 -1.56 -8.78
N THR A 55 5.44 -0.32 -8.79
CA THR A 55 5.20 0.51 -7.61
C THR A 55 3.94 1.36 -7.85
N ILE A 56 3.59 2.17 -6.87
CA ILE A 56 2.57 3.22 -6.99
C ILE A 56 3.15 4.55 -6.52
N SER A 57 2.55 5.65 -6.96
CA SER A 57 2.88 6.97 -6.42
C SER A 57 2.30 7.15 -5.01
N ASN A 58 2.98 7.92 -4.17
CA ASN A 58 2.49 8.31 -2.85
C ASN A 58 1.42 9.42 -2.95
N GLY A 59 0.96 9.97 -1.81
CA GLY A 59 -0.02 11.05 -1.76
C GLY A 59 0.42 12.36 -2.44
N GLU A 60 1.73 12.55 -2.66
CA GLU A 60 2.31 13.70 -3.36
C GLU A 60 2.63 13.39 -4.83
N GLY A 61 2.20 12.23 -5.34
CA GLY A 61 2.47 11.77 -6.71
C GLY A 61 3.88 11.19 -6.89
N ASP A 62 4.73 11.19 -5.87
CA ASP A 62 6.12 10.73 -5.97
C ASP A 62 6.21 9.21 -5.97
N PHE A 63 7.13 8.68 -6.77
CA PHE A 63 7.40 7.24 -6.83
C PHE A 63 8.89 6.94 -6.86
N SER A 64 9.23 5.71 -6.46
CA SER A 64 10.56 5.12 -6.59
C SER A 64 10.42 3.68 -7.10
N LEU A 65 11.19 3.32 -8.12
CA LEU A 65 11.14 2.02 -8.76
C LEU A 65 12.56 1.50 -9.01
N GLU A 66 12.79 0.24 -8.63
CA GLU A 66 14.03 -0.48 -8.93
C GLU A 66 14.13 -0.81 -10.42
N ILE A 67 15.29 -0.56 -11.01
CA ILE A 67 15.61 -0.84 -12.41
C ILE A 67 16.86 -1.70 -12.52
N SER A 68 16.81 -2.96 -12.09
CA SER A 68 17.90 -3.89 -12.36
C SER A 68 17.99 -4.16 -13.86
N SER A 69 19.09 -3.78 -14.51
CA SER A 69 19.36 -3.99 -15.94
C SER A 69 18.35 -3.39 -16.95
N ALA A 70 17.63 -2.34 -16.59
CA ALA A 70 16.46 -1.86 -17.31
C ALA A 70 16.75 -0.71 -18.31
N GLU A 71 17.96 -0.52 -18.80
CA GLU A 71 18.30 0.54 -19.79
C GLU A 71 17.38 0.53 -21.02
N HIS A 72 16.78 -0.61 -21.33
CA HIS A 72 15.88 -0.82 -22.47
C HIS A 72 14.42 -1.12 -22.08
N ASP A 73 14.01 -0.81 -20.84
CA ASP A 73 12.63 -0.99 -20.42
C ASP A 73 11.84 0.34 -20.50
N THR A 74 10.52 0.24 -20.41
CA THR A 74 9.60 1.36 -20.49
C THR A 74 8.74 1.40 -19.24
N LEU A 75 8.66 2.57 -18.62
CA LEU A 75 7.67 2.85 -17.58
C LEU A 75 6.29 2.95 -18.23
N LYS A 76 5.39 2.08 -17.89
CA LYS A 76 3.96 2.23 -18.15
C LYS A 76 3.35 2.82 -16.89
N VAL A 77 2.74 4.00 -17.01
CA VAL A 77 2.08 4.69 -15.92
C VAL A 77 0.61 4.80 -16.23
N SER A 78 -0.24 4.44 -15.28
CA SER A 78 -1.69 4.44 -15.46
C SER A 78 -2.40 4.95 -14.21
N TYR A 79 -3.45 5.73 -14.45
CA TYR A 79 -4.33 6.28 -13.44
C TYR A 79 -5.76 6.28 -13.96
N ILE A 80 -6.74 6.04 -13.09
CA ILE A 80 -8.15 5.96 -13.51
C ILE A 80 -8.60 7.33 -14.00
N GLY A 81 -9.19 7.39 -15.21
CA GLY A 81 -9.62 8.64 -15.84
C GLY A 81 -8.57 9.30 -16.72
N TYR A 82 -7.40 8.69 -16.85
CA TYR A 82 -6.28 9.24 -17.59
C TYR A 82 -5.77 8.29 -18.68
N ALA A 83 -5.30 8.85 -19.77
CA ALA A 83 -4.58 8.10 -20.79
C ALA A 83 -3.27 7.54 -20.20
N SER A 84 -2.97 6.27 -20.50
CA SER A 84 -1.73 5.65 -20.00
C SER A 84 -0.51 6.30 -20.62
N GLY A 85 0.47 6.66 -19.77
CA GLY A 85 1.77 7.16 -20.19
C GLY A 85 2.77 6.00 -20.42
N TYR A 86 3.58 6.14 -21.46
CA TYR A 86 4.68 5.22 -21.77
C TYR A 86 5.97 6.00 -21.89
N VAL A 87 6.90 5.80 -20.97
CA VAL A 87 8.14 6.58 -20.89
C VAL A 87 9.36 5.64 -20.90
N PRO A 88 10.16 5.62 -21.97
CA PRO A 88 11.40 4.85 -21.99
C PRO A 88 12.34 5.31 -20.87
N ILE A 89 12.92 4.37 -20.12
CA ILE A 89 13.78 4.68 -18.97
C ILE A 89 14.98 5.51 -19.39
N ALA A 90 15.61 5.17 -20.53
CA ALA A 90 16.77 5.90 -21.03
C ALA A 90 16.46 7.39 -21.23
N SER A 91 15.32 7.74 -21.83
CA SER A 91 14.93 9.14 -22.00
C SER A 91 14.52 9.81 -20.70
N PHE A 92 13.81 9.07 -19.82
CA PHE A 92 13.41 9.60 -18.51
C PHE A 92 14.61 9.92 -17.61
N ALA A 93 15.65 9.09 -17.67
CA ALA A 93 16.88 9.30 -16.91
C ALA A 93 17.62 10.62 -17.29
N LEU A 94 17.43 11.11 -18.51
CA LEU A 94 18.04 12.35 -19.01
C LEU A 94 17.22 13.61 -18.71
N GLN A 95 15.98 13.49 -18.27
CA GLN A 95 15.13 14.65 -17.97
C GLN A 95 15.65 15.39 -16.73
N SER A 96 15.68 16.72 -16.79
CA SER A 96 15.99 17.59 -15.64
C SER A 96 14.90 17.50 -14.57
N GLU A 97 13.62 17.54 -14.99
CA GLU A 97 12.46 17.32 -14.15
C GLU A 97 11.96 15.89 -14.33
N LYS A 98 11.93 15.13 -13.26
CA LYS A 98 11.45 13.74 -13.26
C LYS A 98 9.92 13.69 -13.14
N LEU A 99 9.21 14.37 -14.07
CA LEU A 99 7.76 14.45 -14.11
C LEU A 99 7.19 13.55 -15.21
N ILE A 100 6.17 12.76 -14.86
CA ILE A 100 5.34 12.02 -15.80
C ILE A 100 3.97 12.69 -15.80
N ARG A 101 3.64 13.33 -16.93
CA ARG A 101 2.38 14.05 -17.12
C ARG A 101 1.39 13.14 -17.80
N LEU A 102 0.26 12.87 -17.13
CA LEU A 102 -0.84 12.12 -17.70
C LEU A 102 -1.96 13.10 -18.13
N ALA A 103 -2.49 12.92 -19.32
CA ALA A 103 -3.63 13.69 -19.80
C ALA A 103 -4.93 12.99 -19.38
N GLU A 104 -5.91 13.77 -18.93
CA GLU A 104 -7.26 13.24 -18.72
C GLU A 104 -7.79 12.62 -20.02
N GLU A 105 -8.39 11.45 -19.91
CA GLU A 105 -9.03 10.79 -21.05
C GLU A 105 -10.49 11.28 -21.16
N PRO A 106 -10.90 11.82 -22.33
CA PRO A 106 -12.26 12.37 -22.47
C PRO A 106 -13.33 11.34 -22.17
N LYS A 107 -14.33 11.74 -21.40
CA LYS A 107 -15.48 10.91 -20.97
C LYS A 107 -16.41 10.45 -22.13
N GLN A 108 -16.24 10.95 -23.36
CA GLN A 108 -17.22 10.82 -24.44
C GLN A 108 -17.51 9.40 -24.91
N LEU A 109 -16.54 8.48 -24.87
CA LEU A 109 -16.74 7.10 -25.33
C LEU A 109 -17.54 6.24 -24.32
N ALA A 110 -17.34 6.47 -23.03
CA ALA A 110 -18.03 5.71 -21.99
C ALA A 110 -19.54 6.07 -21.89
N GLU A 111 -19.91 7.31 -22.17
CA GLU A 111 -21.30 7.75 -22.06
C GLU A 111 -22.22 7.19 -23.14
N VAL A 112 -21.69 6.89 -24.32
CA VAL A 112 -22.47 6.35 -25.44
C VAL A 112 -22.78 4.86 -25.27
N GLU A 113 -21.81 4.08 -24.80
CA GLU A 113 -22.02 2.64 -24.56
C GLU A 113 -22.84 2.35 -23.29
N VAL A 114 -22.80 3.25 -22.32
CA VAL A 114 -23.43 3.03 -21.00
C VAL A 114 -24.81 3.67 -20.87
N LYS A 115 -25.23 4.56 -21.76
CA LYS A 115 -26.65 5.01 -21.84
C LYS A 115 -27.66 3.87 -21.99
N GLY A 116 -27.18 2.64 -22.27
CA GLY A 116 -27.96 1.40 -22.31
C GLY A 116 -28.01 0.62 -20.99
N ILE A 117 -27.23 0.99 -19.94
CA ILE A 117 -27.24 0.23 -18.68
C ILE A 117 -28.55 0.51 -17.94
N LYS A 118 -29.51 -0.40 -18.09
CA LYS A 118 -30.74 -0.45 -17.29
C LYS A 118 -30.54 -1.16 -15.94
N THR A 119 -29.34 -1.66 -15.66
CA THR A 119 -29.00 -2.47 -14.49
C THR A 119 -28.77 -1.58 -13.26
N SER A 120 -29.32 -1.95 -12.12
CA SER A 120 -29.14 -1.21 -10.89
C SER A 120 -27.67 -1.29 -10.39
N PRO A 121 -27.16 -0.30 -9.63
CA PRO A 121 -25.82 -0.38 -9.04
C PRO A 121 -25.59 -1.65 -8.22
N VAL A 122 -26.61 -2.09 -7.47
CA VAL A 122 -26.55 -3.31 -6.66
C VAL A 122 -26.40 -4.57 -7.52
N GLU A 123 -27.11 -4.64 -8.64
CA GLU A 123 -26.97 -5.77 -9.59
C GLU A 123 -25.60 -5.81 -10.22
N LEU A 124 -25.03 -4.65 -10.58
CA LEU A 124 -23.65 -4.57 -11.08
C LEU A 124 -22.64 -5.09 -10.05
N ILE A 125 -22.79 -4.73 -8.76
CA ILE A 125 -21.92 -5.24 -7.70
C ILE A 125 -22.10 -6.76 -7.52
N LYS A 126 -23.33 -7.26 -7.53
CA LYS A 126 -23.60 -8.71 -7.45
C LYS A 126 -22.98 -9.47 -8.63
N GLU A 127 -23.08 -8.90 -9.83
CA GLU A 127 -22.44 -9.46 -11.01
C GLU A 127 -20.92 -9.48 -10.87
N ALA A 128 -20.33 -8.39 -10.37
CA ALA A 128 -18.90 -8.28 -10.12
C ALA A 128 -18.42 -9.39 -9.17
N LEU A 129 -19.13 -9.59 -8.06
CA LEU A 129 -18.82 -10.64 -7.07
C LEU A 129 -18.96 -12.06 -7.67
N ALA A 130 -20.01 -12.32 -8.44
CA ALA A 130 -20.21 -13.61 -9.11
C ALA A 130 -19.12 -13.93 -10.14
N LYS A 131 -18.55 -12.88 -10.76
CA LYS A 131 -17.49 -13.01 -11.77
C LYS A 131 -16.06 -13.00 -11.21
N ILE A 132 -15.87 -12.94 -9.89
CA ILE A 132 -14.52 -13.00 -9.28
C ILE A 132 -13.69 -14.18 -9.84
N PRO A 133 -14.18 -15.43 -9.91
CA PRO A 133 -13.37 -16.54 -10.42
C PRO A 133 -12.97 -16.41 -11.90
N SER A 134 -13.74 -15.68 -12.70
CA SER A 134 -13.46 -15.45 -14.13
C SER A 134 -12.59 -14.23 -14.39
N ASN A 135 -12.70 -13.21 -13.55
CA ASN A 135 -12.01 -11.94 -13.75
C ASN A 135 -10.60 -11.91 -13.16
N TYR A 136 -10.34 -12.68 -12.10
CA TYR A 136 -9.05 -12.64 -11.41
C TYR A 136 -8.25 -13.92 -11.65
N SER A 137 -7.01 -13.97 -11.11
CA SER A 137 -6.11 -15.11 -11.37
C SER A 137 -6.76 -16.46 -11.07
N ALA A 138 -6.86 -17.30 -12.11
CA ALA A 138 -7.43 -18.65 -12.03
C ALA A 138 -6.45 -19.68 -11.44
N THR A 139 -5.17 -19.32 -11.32
CA THR A 139 -4.11 -20.16 -10.75
C THR A 139 -3.44 -19.44 -9.59
N PRO A 140 -2.83 -20.16 -8.65
CA PRO A 140 -2.00 -19.54 -7.64
C PRO A 140 -0.88 -18.70 -8.24
N LEU A 141 -0.47 -17.65 -7.53
CA LEU A 141 0.64 -16.79 -7.92
C LEU A 141 1.71 -16.76 -6.82
N GLY A 142 2.96 -16.78 -7.23
CA GLY A 142 4.11 -16.42 -6.40
C GLY A 142 4.33 -14.92 -6.52
N LEU A 143 4.08 -14.20 -5.45
CA LEU A 143 4.16 -12.74 -5.44
C LEU A 143 5.30 -12.29 -4.54
N GLU A 144 5.95 -11.20 -4.95
CA GLU A 144 6.78 -10.40 -4.07
C GLU A 144 5.98 -9.16 -3.68
N SER A 145 6.03 -8.82 -2.40
CA SER A 145 5.29 -7.69 -1.87
C SER A 145 6.12 -6.86 -0.90
N PHE A 146 5.91 -5.56 -0.94
CA PHE A 146 6.36 -4.62 0.07
C PHE A 146 5.23 -4.40 1.07
N TYR A 147 5.54 -4.50 2.36
CA TYR A 147 4.62 -4.22 3.46
C TYR A 147 5.12 -3.04 4.26
N ARG A 148 4.22 -2.13 4.63
CA ARG A 148 4.47 -1.04 5.58
C ARG A 148 3.41 -1.03 6.66
N GLU A 149 3.86 -0.88 7.88
CA GLU A 149 3.08 -0.64 9.08
C GLU A 149 3.52 0.70 9.67
N GLN A 150 2.59 1.64 9.80
CA GLN A 150 2.87 2.98 10.30
C GLN A 150 1.91 3.34 11.41
N TYR A 151 2.47 3.83 12.50
CA TYR A 151 1.73 4.47 13.60
C TYR A 151 2.20 5.92 13.71
N LYS A 152 1.23 6.84 13.73
CA LYS A 152 1.46 8.27 13.99
C LYS A 152 0.70 8.66 15.25
N PHE A 153 1.41 9.22 16.22
CA PHE A 153 0.84 9.69 17.47
C PHE A 153 0.92 11.21 17.50
N VAL A 154 -0.22 11.87 17.64
CA VAL A 154 -0.31 13.33 17.74
C VAL A 154 -0.86 13.67 19.13
N PRO A 155 -0.04 14.17 20.06
CA PRO A 155 -0.52 14.57 21.37
C PRO A 155 -1.46 15.77 21.25
N LYS A 156 -2.62 15.69 21.91
CA LYS A 156 -3.59 16.79 22.02
C LYS A 156 -3.54 17.42 23.41
N LYS A 157 -3.25 16.62 24.42
CA LYS A 157 -3.12 17.02 25.82
C LYS A 157 -2.18 16.06 26.52
N VAL A 158 -1.25 16.56 27.32
CA VAL A 158 -0.44 15.73 28.23
C VAL A 158 -0.25 16.47 29.54
N LEU A 159 -0.80 15.91 30.63
CA LEU A 159 -0.59 16.38 32.00
C LEU A 159 0.02 15.26 32.83
N ARG A 160 1.04 15.59 33.63
CA ARG A 160 1.61 14.73 34.66
C ARG A 160 1.47 15.41 36.01
N ASP A 161 0.77 14.75 36.95
CA ASP A 161 0.45 15.31 38.27
C ASP A 161 -0.22 16.70 38.20
N GLY A 162 -1.08 16.91 37.19
CA GLY A 162 -1.78 18.16 36.92
C GLY A 162 -0.96 19.23 36.18
N GLN A 163 0.34 19.03 35.95
CA GLN A 163 1.20 19.98 35.26
C GLN A 163 1.31 19.65 33.76
N PRO A 164 1.16 20.65 32.86
CA PRO A 164 1.34 20.46 31.43
C PRO A 164 2.75 19.96 31.10
N LYS A 165 2.83 19.00 30.17
CA LYS A 165 4.07 18.50 29.60
C LYS A 165 4.04 18.67 28.09
N LYS A 166 5.19 19.06 27.53
CA LYS A 166 5.37 19.05 26.08
C LYS A 166 5.50 17.59 25.61
N ALA A 167 4.86 17.25 24.52
CA ALA A 167 5.02 15.97 23.87
C ALA A 167 4.99 16.20 22.36
N GLY A 168 5.97 15.67 21.65
CA GLY A 168 6.08 15.77 20.20
C GLY A 168 5.25 14.72 19.47
N THR A 169 5.07 14.93 18.17
CA THR A 169 4.49 13.92 17.28
C THR A 169 5.48 12.78 17.06
N GLY A 170 5.08 11.58 17.40
CA GLY A 170 5.88 10.37 17.19
C GLY A 170 5.41 9.56 15.99
N TYR A 171 6.37 8.94 15.29
CA TYR A 171 6.13 7.98 14.21
C TYR A 171 6.87 6.69 14.50
N LYS A 172 6.20 5.57 14.32
CA LYS A 172 6.82 4.26 14.22
C LYS A 172 6.49 3.68 12.85
N ILE A 173 7.51 3.34 12.10
CA ILE A 173 7.37 2.77 10.76
C ILE A 173 8.12 1.45 10.74
N THR A 174 7.43 0.38 10.37
CA THR A 174 8.02 -0.93 10.10
C THR A 174 7.80 -1.22 8.62
N GLU A 175 8.87 -1.56 7.92
CA GLU A 175 8.82 -1.94 6.52
C GLU A 175 9.41 -3.32 6.33
N ALA A 176 8.83 -4.11 5.43
CA ALA A 176 9.28 -5.46 5.15
C ALA A 176 8.99 -5.87 3.71
N VAL A 177 9.81 -6.78 3.21
CA VAL A 177 9.62 -7.46 1.94
C VAL A 177 9.22 -8.89 2.24
N PHE A 178 8.16 -9.33 1.58
CA PHE A 178 7.66 -10.68 1.65
C PHE A 178 7.65 -11.32 0.27
N GLU A 179 7.99 -12.59 0.23
CA GLU A 179 7.67 -13.47 -0.88
C GLU A 179 6.55 -14.42 -0.46
N GLY A 180 5.63 -14.74 -1.36
CA GLY A 180 4.50 -15.51 -0.94
C GLY A 180 3.80 -16.31 -2.03
N TYR A 181 3.17 -17.40 -1.58
CA TYR A 181 2.18 -18.14 -2.32
C TYR A 181 0.81 -17.53 -2.06
N HIS A 182 0.18 -17.04 -3.12
CA HIS A 182 -1.19 -16.54 -3.08
C HIS A 182 -2.10 -17.50 -3.82
N PRO A 183 -3.14 -18.04 -3.16
CA PRO A 183 -4.11 -18.94 -3.79
C PRO A 183 -4.84 -18.24 -4.94
N SER A 184 -5.41 -19.03 -5.85
CA SER A 184 -6.25 -18.50 -6.93
C SER A 184 -7.58 -17.95 -6.40
N TYR A 185 -8.28 -17.19 -7.25
CA TYR A 185 -9.66 -16.74 -6.96
C TYR A 185 -10.74 -17.77 -7.31
N ASN A 186 -10.37 -18.99 -7.70
CA ASN A 186 -11.31 -20.09 -7.92
C ASN A 186 -11.97 -20.51 -6.60
N ALA A 187 -13.23 -20.94 -6.66
CA ALA A 187 -14.01 -21.34 -5.48
C ALA A 187 -13.32 -22.42 -4.62
N LYS A 188 -12.53 -23.32 -5.21
CA LYS A 188 -11.74 -24.33 -4.49
C LYS A 188 -10.63 -23.72 -3.61
N ASP A 189 -10.11 -22.58 -3.99
CA ASP A 189 -8.98 -21.91 -3.34
C ASP A 189 -9.39 -20.67 -2.54
N ALA A 190 -10.62 -20.17 -2.74
CA ALA A 190 -11.10 -18.93 -2.12
C ALA A 190 -10.96 -18.89 -0.58
N LYS A 191 -11.09 -20.06 0.09
CA LYS A 191 -10.91 -20.18 1.54
C LYS A 191 -9.47 -20.47 1.98
N LYS A 192 -8.54 -20.69 1.04
CA LYS A 192 -7.13 -20.91 1.37
C LYS A 192 -6.45 -19.60 1.67
N ASN A 193 -5.63 -19.62 2.70
CA ASN A 193 -4.83 -18.44 3.05
C ASN A 193 -3.59 -18.34 2.18
N SER A 194 -3.14 -17.12 1.94
CA SER A 194 -1.79 -16.87 1.46
C SER A 194 -0.76 -17.44 2.43
N MET A 195 0.41 -17.80 1.94
CA MET A 195 1.57 -18.24 2.73
C MET A 195 2.70 -17.27 2.42
N LEU A 196 3.20 -16.58 3.42
CA LEU A 196 4.15 -15.49 3.26
C LEU A 196 5.46 -15.82 3.97
N HIS A 197 6.58 -15.55 3.31
CA HIS A 197 7.93 -15.63 3.85
C HIS A 197 8.52 -14.23 4.00
N LEU A 198 9.04 -13.90 5.19
CA LEU A 198 9.69 -12.62 5.46
C LEU A 198 11.12 -12.65 4.91
N VAL A 199 11.38 -11.88 3.86
CA VAL A 199 12.69 -11.79 3.22
C VAL A 199 13.63 -10.84 3.97
N LYS A 200 13.17 -9.61 4.17
CA LYS A 200 13.91 -8.54 4.85
C LYS A 200 12.94 -7.57 5.52
N GLY A 201 13.41 -6.91 6.55
CA GLY A 201 12.63 -5.86 7.21
C GLY A 201 13.50 -4.79 7.82
N ARG A 202 12.91 -3.63 8.06
CA ARG A 202 13.51 -2.52 8.81
C ARG A 202 12.49 -1.81 9.67
N GLN A 203 12.97 -1.16 10.71
CA GLN A 203 12.16 -0.31 11.56
C GLN A 203 12.80 1.07 11.64
N VAL A 204 11.97 2.09 11.49
CA VAL A 204 12.35 3.50 11.64
C VAL A 204 11.44 4.12 12.69
N ASN A 205 12.03 4.65 13.74
CA ASN A 205 11.32 5.43 14.75
C ASN A 205 11.73 6.90 14.55
N ILE A 206 10.76 7.77 14.41
CA ILE A 206 10.99 9.20 14.27
C ILE A 206 10.18 9.87 15.37
N THR A 207 10.85 10.52 16.32
CA THR A 207 10.23 11.39 17.29
C THR A 207 10.67 12.82 16.96
N LYS A 208 9.70 13.71 16.76
CA LYS A 208 9.98 15.15 16.61
C LYS A 208 9.78 15.77 17.99
N GLU A 209 10.85 16.17 18.58
CA GLU A 209 11.07 17.09 19.70
C GLU A 209 11.81 16.55 20.94
N ASP A 210 12.43 17.48 21.60
CA ASP A 210 13.58 17.53 22.50
C ASP A 210 13.26 17.26 23.98
N ASP A 211 12.26 16.45 24.33
CA ASP A 211 12.05 16.08 25.74
C ASP A 211 12.33 14.58 25.98
N PRO A 212 13.50 14.23 26.55
CA PRO A 212 13.88 12.84 26.83
C PRO A 212 12.91 12.12 27.79
N GLU A 213 12.16 12.83 28.64
CA GLU A 213 11.19 12.21 29.55
C GLU A 213 9.85 11.86 28.87
N SER A 214 9.40 12.69 27.93
CA SER A 214 8.20 12.39 27.12
C SER A 214 8.47 11.22 26.18
N ASP A 215 9.69 11.11 25.66
CA ASP A 215 10.16 10.04 24.81
C ASP A 215 10.05 8.66 25.50
N SER A 216 10.32 8.57 26.79
CA SER A 216 10.33 7.27 27.49
C SER A 216 8.94 6.67 27.67
N LEU A 217 7.90 7.48 27.90
CA LEU A 217 6.50 7.01 28.03
C LEU A 217 5.90 6.62 26.67
N MET A 218 6.14 7.44 25.64
CA MET A 218 5.68 7.18 24.28
C MET A 218 6.50 6.07 23.61
N SER A 219 7.82 6.13 23.69
CA SER A 219 8.73 5.13 23.11
C SER A 219 8.47 3.72 23.64
N ASN A 220 8.29 3.55 24.96
CA ASN A 220 7.99 2.25 25.56
C ASN A 220 6.59 1.73 25.15
N SER A 221 5.59 2.61 25.04
CA SER A 221 4.26 2.24 24.56
C SER A 221 4.28 1.92 23.07
N MET A 222 4.99 2.69 22.27
CA MET A 222 5.15 2.49 20.83
C MET A 222 6.00 1.26 20.48
N SER A 223 7.05 0.97 21.26
CA SER A 223 7.93 -0.18 20.98
C SER A 223 7.21 -1.53 21.08
N SER A 224 6.16 -1.61 21.91
CA SER A 224 5.34 -2.82 22.05
C SER A 224 4.23 -2.94 20.99
N MET A 225 3.93 -1.87 20.26
CA MET A 225 2.92 -1.89 19.21
C MET A 225 3.45 -2.56 17.95
N GLY A 226 2.63 -3.35 17.33
CA GLY A 226 2.87 -4.02 16.07
C GLY A 226 1.68 -4.89 15.73
N GLN A 227 1.29 -4.84 14.47
CA GLN A 227 0.16 -5.62 13.98
C GLN A 227 0.53 -7.11 14.02
N LYS A 228 -0.29 -7.91 14.71
CA LYS A 228 -0.20 -9.36 14.61
C LYS A 228 -0.60 -9.78 13.20
N GLY A 229 0.16 -10.72 12.63
CA GLY A 229 -0.10 -11.19 11.29
C GLY A 229 0.54 -10.34 10.19
N GLY A 230 0.97 -9.11 10.48
CA GLY A 230 1.59 -8.24 9.47
C GLY A 230 0.73 -8.12 8.21
N PRO A 231 1.26 -8.47 7.02
CA PRO A 231 0.52 -8.33 5.76
C PRO A 231 -0.71 -9.24 5.63
N TYR A 232 -0.88 -10.27 6.47
CA TYR A 232 -2.12 -11.07 6.46
C TYR A 232 -3.35 -10.22 6.80
N GLU A 233 -3.22 -9.23 7.67
CA GLU A 233 -4.33 -8.35 8.05
C GLU A 233 -4.81 -7.49 6.87
N THR A 234 -3.88 -6.98 6.05
CA THR A 234 -4.26 -6.26 4.83
C THR A 234 -4.88 -7.21 3.80
N LEU A 235 -4.34 -8.42 3.66
CA LEU A 235 -4.85 -9.42 2.71
C LEU A 235 -6.23 -9.96 3.08
N GLU A 236 -6.73 -9.74 4.30
CA GLU A 236 -8.12 -10.04 4.66
C GLU A 236 -9.14 -9.12 3.96
N TYR A 237 -8.69 -8.00 3.40
CA TYR A 237 -9.51 -7.11 2.57
C TYR A 237 -9.46 -7.48 1.06
N ASP A 238 -8.71 -8.51 0.69
CA ASP A 238 -8.74 -9.03 -0.68
C ASP A 238 -10.11 -9.64 -1.00
N LEU A 239 -10.57 -9.49 -2.24
CA LEU A 239 -11.87 -10.00 -2.73
C LEU A 239 -12.07 -11.51 -2.52
N ARG A 240 -11.03 -12.27 -2.22
CA ARG A 240 -11.15 -13.68 -1.81
C ARG A 240 -11.80 -13.83 -0.42
N GLN A 241 -11.77 -12.79 0.40
CA GLN A 241 -12.30 -12.75 1.78
C GLN A 241 -13.13 -11.47 1.96
N ALA A 242 -14.04 -11.21 1.02
CA ALA A 242 -14.81 -9.97 0.95
C ALA A 242 -15.85 -9.79 2.10
N ASP A 243 -15.96 -10.75 3.00
CA ASP A 243 -16.85 -10.73 4.17
C ASP A 243 -16.55 -9.60 5.18
N LYS A 244 -15.37 -8.98 5.10
CA LYS A 244 -15.05 -7.76 5.87
C LYS A 244 -15.57 -6.47 5.22
N LEU A 245 -16.00 -6.51 3.98
CA LEU A 245 -16.49 -5.39 3.21
C LEU A 245 -18.02 -5.46 3.15
N ASP A 246 -18.69 -5.14 4.26
CA ASP A 246 -20.14 -5.32 4.41
C ASP A 246 -20.98 -4.56 3.37
N PHE A 247 -20.45 -3.49 2.79
CA PHE A 247 -21.05 -2.80 1.65
C PHE A 247 -21.02 -3.62 0.33
N LEU A 248 -20.40 -4.79 0.30
CA LEU A 248 -20.47 -5.72 -0.84
C LEU A 248 -21.57 -6.79 -0.69
N ASP A 249 -22.16 -6.96 0.50
CA ASP A 249 -23.21 -7.96 0.76
C ASP A 249 -24.42 -7.44 1.51
N SER A 250 -24.26 -6.49 2.41
CA SER A 250 -25.33 -5.93 3.25
C SER A 250 -26.08 -4.80 2.55
N PHE A 251 -26.50 -5.01 1.32
CA PHE A 251 -27.07 -3.99 0.43
C PHE A 251 -28.23 -3.19 1.02
N LYS A 252 -28.97 -3.74 1.97
CA LYS A 252 -30.08 -3.06 2.65
C LYS A 252 -29.63 -1.92 3.56
N ASP A 253 -28.38 -1.91 3.99
CA ASP A 253 -27.84 -0.94 4.94
C ASP A 253 -27.20 0.27 4.24
N TYR A 254 -27.13 0.25 2.90
CA TYR A 254 -26.46 1.25 2.07
C TYR A 254 -27.33 1.77 0.93
N ASP A 255 -27.09 3.02 0.55
CA ASP A 255 -27.56 3.62 -0.69
C ASP A 255 -26.45 3.60 -1.73
N TYR A 256 -26.77 3.19 -2.98
CA TYR A 256 -25.82 3.10 -4.08
C TYR A 256 -26.28 3.94 -5.26
N ARG A 257 -25.35 4.60 -5.94
CA ARG A 257 -25.61 5.28 -7.20
C ARG A 257 -24.42 5.21 -8.15
N ILE A 258 -24.67 5.15 -9.44
CA ILE A 258 -23.64 5.36 -10.47
C ILE A 258 -23.28 6.84 -10.45
N ALA A 259 -22.00 7.15 -10.20
CA ALA A 259 -21.54 8.53 -10.08
C ALA A 259 -20.94 9.05 -11.37
N SER A 260 -20.15 8.24 -12.07
CA SER A 260 -19.46 8.64 -13.29
C SER A 260 -19.00 7.44 -14.10
N PHE A 261 -18.65 7.72 -15.34
CA PHE A 261 -17.98 6.81 -16.25
C PHE A 261 -16.61 7.37 -16.60
N SER A 262 -15.65 6.51 -16.85
CA SER A 262 -14.27 6.87 -17.12
C SER A 262 -13.58 5.77 -17.91
N ASN A 263 -12.27 5.85 -18.07
CA ASN A 263 -11.43 4.81 -18.66
C ASN A 263 -10.29 4.46 -17.73
N TYR A 264 -9.83 3.23 -17.82
CA TYR A 264 -8.59 2.76 -17.19
C TYR A 264 -7.85 1.85 -18.16
N GLN A 265 -6.68 2.29 -18.62
CA GLN A 265 -5.87 1.56 -19.59
C GLN A 265 -6.64 1.20 -20.88
N GLY A 266 -7.46 2.14 -21.41
CA GLY A 266 -8.28 1.94 -22.59
C GLY A 266 -9.56 1.11 -22.38
N LYS A 267 -9.88 0.75 -21.14
CA LYS A 267 -11.08 -0.02 -20.77
C LYS A 267 -12.11 0.91 -20.12
N PRO A 268 -13.35 0.96 -20.63
CA PRO A 268 -14.42 1.74 -19.99
C PRO A 268 -14.69 1.28 -18.56
N THR A 269 -14.91 2.23 -17.65
CA THR A 269 -15.14 1.98 -16.23
C THR A 269 -16.40 2.67 -15.72
N ILE A 270 -17.01 2.08 -14.69
CA ILE A 270 -18.19 2.57 -14.00
C ILE A 270 -17.79 2.83 -12.54
N LYS A 271 -17.97 4.09 -12.09
CA LYS A 271 -17.81 4.43 -10.67
C LYS A 271 -19.16 4.38 -9.98
N ILE A 272 -19.30 3.47 -9.02
CA ILE A 272 -20.43 3.36 -8.11
C ILE A 272 -19.99 3.94 -6.77
N VAL A 273 -20.73 4.94 -6.27
CA VAL A 273 -20.54 5.45 -4.91
C VAL A 273 -21.60 4.85 -4.01
N PHE A 274 -21.21 4.63 -2.76
CA PHE A 274 -22.11 4.12 -1.72
C PHE A 274 -21.97 4.96 -0.46
N ASP A 275 -23.05 5.00 0.32
CA ASP A 275 -23.05 5.59 1.64
C ASP A 275 -24.06 4.86 2.53
N GLN A 276 -23.80 4.82 3.80
CA GLN A 276 -24.69 4.30 4.82
C GLN A 276 -26.06 4.98 4.76
N ARG A 277 -27.14 4.22 4.90
CA ARG A 277 -28.50 4.74 5.01
C ARG A 277 -28.72 5.44 6.34
N ASP A 278 -29.60 6.46 6.34
CA ASP A 278 -29.87 7.29 7.51
C ASP A 278 -30.57 6.53 8.65
N ASP A 279 -31.35 5.48 8.32
CA ASP A 279 -32.09 4.65 9.29
C ASP A 279 -31.20 3.61 9.98
N VAL A 280 -29.99 3.36 9.51
CA VAL A 280 -29.03 2.46 10.17
C VAL A 280 -28.46 3.11 11.42
N LYS A 281 -28.53 2.38 12.56
CA LYS A 281 -28.19 2.93 13.88
C LYS A 281 -26.71 2.77 14.29
N ARG A 282 -25.92 2.00 13.56
CA ARG A 282 -24.48 1.80 13.78
C ARG A 282 -23.67 2.65 12.82
N CYS A 283 -22.41 2.92 13.13
CA CYS A 283 -21.48 3.54 12.17
C CYS A 283 -21.08 2.51 11.11
N LEU A 284 -21.25 2.86 9.85
CA LEU A 284 -20.84 2.09 8.69
C LEU A 284 -19.97 2.94 7.77
N PHE A 285 -19.75 2.46 6.54
CA PHE A 285 -18.85 3.05 5.58
C PHE A 285 -19.57 3.91 4.54
N THR A 286 -18.80 4.76 3.90
CA THR A 286 -19.08 5.43 2.64
C THR A 286 -17.87 5.30 1.74
N GLY A 287 -18.04 5.37 0.44
CA GLY A 287 -16.91 5.23 -0.48
C GLY A 287 -17.32 5.03 -1.93
N HIS A 288 -16.44 4.36 -2.66
CA HIS A 288 -16.74 4.01 -4.05
C HIS A 288 -16.14 2.66 -4.47
N ILE A 289 -16.74 2.10 -5.51
CA ILE A 289 -16.31 0.90 -6.21
C ILE A 289 -16.18 1.27 -7.69
N ILE A 290 -15.05 0.96 -8.29
CA ILE A 290 -14.84 1.14 -9.74
C ILE A 290 -14.80 -0.21 -10.41
N LEU A 291 -15.66 -0.40 -11.41
CA LEU A 291 -15.80 -1.62 -12.20
C LEU A 291 -15.33 -1.39 -13.63
N GLU A 292 -14.71 -2.40 -14.24
CA GLU A 292 -14.61 -2.48 -15.71
C GLU A 292 -16.00 -2.76 -16.29
N ALA A 293 -16.44 -1.93 -17.23
CA ALA A 293 -17.81 -2.00 -17.75
C ALA A 293 -18.14 -3.31 -18.49
N ALA A 294 -17.15 -3.88 -19.20
CA ALA A 294 -17.38 -5.07 -20.05
C ALA A 294 -17.43 -6.38 -19.24
N THR A 295 -16.60 -6.50 -18.21
CA THR A 295 -16.45 -7.75 -17.45
C THR A 295 -17.05 -7.67 -16.05
N ALA A 296 -17.41 -6.47 -15.59
CA ALA A 296 -17.76 -6.14 -14.21
C ALA A 296 -16.62 -6.44 -13.20
N ALA A 297 -15.36 -6.51 -13.64
CA ALA A 297 -14.24 -6.67 -12.72
C ALA A 297 -14.09 -5.45 -11.82
N ILE A 298 -13.95 -5.65 -10.52
CA ILE A 298 -13.62 -4.60 -9.56
C ILE A 298 -12.16 -4.19 -9.78
N ILE A 299 -11.94 -2.90 -10.08
CA ILE A 299 -10.61 -2.32 -10.30
C ILE A 299 -10.10 -1.67 -9.04
N GLU A 300 -11.01 -0.96 -8.34
CA GLU A 300 -10.69 -0.22 -7.13
C GLU A 300 -11.88 -0.21 -6.18
N ILE A 301 -11.57 -0.28 -4.90
CA ILE A 301 -12.50 0.00 -3.80
C ILE A 301 -11.79 1.00 -2.90
N GLU A 302 -12.50 2.08 -2.55
CA GLU A 302 -12.10 3.01 -1.51
C GLU A 302 -13.26 3.22 -0.54
N PHE A 303 -12.95 3.19 0.77
CA PHE A 303 -13.96 3.37 1.80
C PHE A 303 -13.39 4.06 3.04
N HIS A 304 -14.26 4.73 3.76
CA HIS A 304 -14.01 5.28 5.09
C HIS A 304 -15.33 5.35 5.87
N TYR A 305 -15.28 5.65 7.17
CA TYR A 305 -16.50 5.78 7.95
C TYR A 305 -17.44 6.87 7.41
N SER A 306 -18.71 6.56 7.30
CA SER A 306 -19.73 7.56 7.00
C SER A 306 -19.86 8.56 8.15
N LYS A 307 -19.93 9.84 7.80
CA LYS A 307 -20.13 10.91 8.80
C LYS A 307 -21.51 10.89 9.45
N LYS A 308 -22.48 10.19 8.86
CA LYS A 308 -23.89 10.15 9.31
C LYS A 308 -24.06 9.61 10.73
N LYS A 309 -23.25 8.62 11.12
CA LYS A 309 -23.33 7.96 12.45
C LYS A 309 -21.96 7.82 13.11
N LEU A 310 -21.07 8.76 12.90
CA LEU A 310 -19.72 8.71 13.45
C LEU A 310 -19.74 8.70 15.01
N ASP A 311 -20.77 9.28 15.62
CA ASP A 311 -21.03 9.21 17.07
C ASP A 311 -21.34 7.79 17.58
N LYS A 312 -21.65 6.86 16.68
CA LYS A 312 -21.88 5.43 16.97
C LYS A 312 -20.67 4.56 16.60
N ALA A 313 -19.55 5.15 16.18
CA ALA A 313 -18.31 4.41 15.97
C ALA A 313 -17.84 3.75 17.27
N PHE A 314 -17.01 2.72 17.12
CA PHE A 314 -16.53 1.97 18.27
C PHE A 314 -15.85 2.86 19.30
N HIS A 315 -16.31 2.78 20.54
CA HIS A 315 -15.62 3.38 21.66
C HIS A 315 -15.57 2.42 22.86
N MET A 316 -14.50 2.50 23.63
CA MET A 316 -14.29 1.69 24.83
C MET A 316 -13.61 2.55 25.90
N LYS A 317 -14.00 2.36 27.16
CA LYS A 317 -13.31 2.94 28.31
C LYS A 317 -13.13 1.87 29.38
N LEU A 318 -11.88 1.58 29.71
CA LEU A 318 -11.53 0.57 30.70
C LEU A 318 -10.31 1.01 31.52
N LEU A 319 -10.39 0.92 32.86
CA LEU A 319 -9.28 1.19 33.79
C LEU A 319 -8.55 2.53 33.54
N GLY A 320 -9.29 3.58 33.19
CA GLY A 320 -8.73 4.91 32.90
C GLY A 320 -8.08 5.04 31.52
N ILE A 321 -8.25 4.06 30.64
CA ILE A 321 -7.88 4.16 29.23
C ILE A 321 -9.16 4.21 28.41
N GLY A 322 -9.31 5.25 27.58
CA GLY A 322 -10.38 5.42 26.61
C GLY A 322 -9.86 5.22 25.20
N PHE A 323 -10.61 4.54 24.38
CA PHE A 323 -10.34 4.42 22.94
C PHE A 323 -11.62 4.79 22.17
N THR A 324 -11.52 5.71 21.23
CA THR A 324 -12.63 6.12 20.37
C THR A 324 -12.16 6.08 18.92
N SER A 325 -12.80 5.26 18.10
CA SER A 325 -12.55 5.26 16.65
C SER A 325 -13.14 6.52 16.03
N LEU A 326 -12.33 7.25 15.27
CA LEU A 326 -12.72 8.49 14.58
C LEU A 326 -12.89 8.26 13.09
N ASP A 327 -12.14 7.31 12.52
CA ASP A 327 -12.28 6.84 11.16
C ASP A 327 -11.69 5.43 11.03
N GLU A 328 -12.23 4.67 10.10
CA GLU A 328 -11.63 3.46 9.57
C GLU A 328 -11.71 3.57 8.05
N TYR A 329 -10.61 3.31 7.37
CA TYR A 329 -10.51 3.55 5.93
C TYR A 329 -9.72 2.45 5.24
N GLY A 330 -9.97 2.29 3.95
CA GLY A 330 -9.20 1.36 3.12
C GLY A 330 -9.27 1.69 1.65
N THR A 331 -8.25 1.18 0.94
CA THR A 331 -8.12 1.23 -0.52
C THR A 331 -7.65 -0.13 -1.00
N ILE A 332 -8.30 -0.68 -2.00
CA ILE A 332 -7.93 -1.95 -2.62
C ILE A 332 -7.87 -1.71 -4.11
N GLN A 333 -6.73 -2.02 -4.73
CA GLN A 333 -6.53 -1.79 -6.16
C GLN A 333 -6.08 -3.06 -6.86
N PHE A 334 -6.60 -3.26 -8.08
CA PHE A 334 -6.22 -4.32 -8.96
C PHE A 334 -5.67 -3.74 -10.26
N ARG A 335 -4.76 -4.46 -10.89
CA ARG A 335 -4.21 -4.09 -12.20
C ARG A 335 -4.40 -5.22 -13.19
N PRO A 336 -4.49 -4.93 -14.49
CA PRO A 336 -4.54 -5.98 -15.49
C PRO A 336 -3.21 -6.73 -15.56
N ASP A 337 -3.32 -8.04 -15.76
CA ASP A 337 -2.24 -8.97 -16.03
C ASP A 337 -2.72 -9.96 -17.09
N ALA A 338 -2.31 -9.73 -18.34
CA ALA A 338 -2.86 -10.35 -19.54
C ALA A 338 -4.39 -10.13 -19.63
N ASP A 339 -5.17 -11.22 -19.64
CA ASP A 339 -6.63 -11.22 -19.70
C ASP A 339 -7.33 -11.25 -18.34
N ARG A 340 -6.56 -11.16 -17.24
CA ARG A 340 -7.03 -11.24 -15.86
C ARG A 340 -6.63 -10.02 -15.05
N TRP A 341 -7.27 -9.86 -13.90
CA TRP A 341 -6.90 -8.87 -12.91
C TRP A 341 -6.10 -9.53 -11.78
N VAL A 342 -5.12 -8.82 -11.27
CA VAL A 342 -4.32 -9.23 -10.10
C VAL A 342 -4.31 -8.13 -9.07
N LEU A 343 -4.30 -8.52 -7.81
CA LEU A 343 -4.12 -7.60 -6.70
C LEU A 343 -2.83 -6.79 -6.91
N SER A 344 -2.92 -5.48 -6.73
CA SER A 344 -1.79 -4.57 -6.85
C SER A 344 -1.46 -3.91 -5.52
N TYR A 345 -2.47 -3.40 -4.83
CA TYR A 345 -2.27 -2.64 -3.60
C TYR A 345 -3.45 -2.80 -2.66
N ILE A 346 -3.17 -2.93 -1.38
CA ILE A 346 -4.14 -2.81 -0.30
C ILE A 346 -3.57 -1.87 0.74
N ARG A 347 -4.38 -0.89 1.13
CA ARG A 347 -4.19 -0.06 2.30
C ARG A 347 -5.41 -0.19 3.20
N GLN A 348 -5.17 -0.33 4.49
CA GLN A 348 -6.19 -0.16 5.51
C GLN A 348 -5.63 0.67 6.65
N GLY A 349 -6.49 1.38 7.36
CA GLY A 349 -6.04 2.15 8.50
C GLY A 349 -7.19 2.60 9.40
N ARG A 350 -6.78 3.15 10.53
CA ARG A 350 -7.70 3.69 11.53
C ARG A 350 -7.15 4.97 12.11
N LEU A 351 -8.01 5.96 12.21
CA LEU A 351 -7.79 7.14 13.04
C LEU A 351 -8.57 6.96 14.35
N ALA A 352 -7.90 7.06 15.48
CA ALA A 352 -8.52 6.91 16.78
C ALA A 352 -8.05 7.99 17.76
N ARG A 353 -8.87 8.27 18.78
CA ARG A 353 -8.47 9.02 19.96
C ARG A 353 -8.21 8.04 21.10
N LEU A 354 -7.03 8.16 21.70
CA LEU A 354 -6.59 7.45 22.90
C LEU A 354 -6.56 8.43 24.07
N ASP A 355 -7.39 8.20 25.06
CA ASP A 355 -7.42 9.00 26.31
C ASP A 355 -6.83 8.14 27.45
N VAL A 356 -5.91 8.72 28.23
CA VAL A 356 -5.26 8.06 29.37
C VAL A 356 -5.51 8.91 30.61
N ASN A 357 -6.25 8.40 31.57
CA ASN A 357 -6.48 9.04 32.88
C ASN A 357 -6.28 8.00 33.98
N ARG A 358 -5.01 7.79 34.37
CA ARG A 358 -4.65 6.78 35.39
C ARG A 358 -3.28 7.07 36.00
N LYS A 359 -2.99 6.41 37.13
CA LYS A 359 -1.63 6.40 37.67
C LYS A 359 -0.73 5.44 36.91
N ILE A 360 0.43 5.91 36.48
CA ILE A 360 1.48 5.15 35.81
C ILE A 360 2.78 5.42 36.56
N LYS A 361 3.45 4.39 37.08
CA LYS A 361 4.68 4.50 37.88
C LYS A 361 4.61 5.57 38.98
N GLY A 362 3.45 5.63 39.69
CA GLY A 362 3.23 6.57 40.79
C GLY A 362 2.70 7.96 40.38
N HIS A 363 2.83 8.36 39.14
CA HIS A 363 2.37 9.67 38.63
C HIS A 363 0.97 9.59 38.04
N LYS A 364 0.14 10.62 38.30
CA LYS A 364 -1.17 10.77 37.65
C LYS A 364 -0.94 11.30 36.24
N ILE A 365 -1.29 10.48 35.24
CA ILE A 365 -1.25 10.85 33.83
C ILE A 365 -2.66 11.18 33.38
N ASP A 366 -2.86 12.34 32.76
CA ASP A 366 -4.07 12.75 32.07
C ASP A 366 -3.65 13.23 30.68
N ALA A 367 -3.84 12.37 29.69
CA ALA A 367 -3.34 12.62 28.33
C ALA A 367 -4.38 12.19 27.29
N SER A 368 -4.37 12.88 26.15
CA SER A 368 -5.15 12.54 24.97
C SER A 368 -4.28 12.62 23.73
N PHE A 369 -4.39 11.59 22.89
CA PHE A 369 -3.63 11.45 21.64
C PHE A 369 -4.58 11.13 20.50
N GLU A 370 -4.33 11.67 19.32
CA GLU A 370 -4.80 11.07 18.07
C GLU A 370 -3.75 10.07 17.59
N VAL A 371 -4.22 8.87 17.28
CA VAL A 371 -3.39 7.77 16.77
C VAL A 371 -3.91 7.43 15.39
N ASN A 372 -3.05 7.57 14.38
CA ASN A 372 -3.32 7.09 13.03
C ASN A 372 -2.49 5.82 12.79
N GLU A 373 -3.17 4.71 12.60
CA GLU A 373 -2.61 3.41 12.21
C GLU A 373 -2.83 3.23 10.71
N SER A 374 -1.81 2.83 9.97
CA SER A 374 -1.92 2.53 8.55
C SER A 374 -1.08 1.29 8.21
N PHE A 375 -1.66 0.39 7.45
CA PHE A 375 -1.05 -0.86 6.99
C PHE A 375 -1.20 -0.93 5.48
N GLU A 376 -0.10 -1.19 4.79
CA GLU A 376 -0.04 -1.17 3.33
C GLU A 376 0.65 -2.42 2.81
N THR A 377 0.07 -3.05 1.81
CA THR A 377 0.69 -4.15 1.06
C THR A 377 0.66 -3.80 -0.42
N LEU A 378 1.83 -3.64 -1.01
CA LEU A 378 2.04 -3.37 -2.43
C LEU A 378 2.65 -4.61 -3.08
N ILE A 379 2.04 -5.14 -4.12
CA ILE A 379 2.59 -6.22 -4.91
C ILE A 379 3.61 -5.63 -5.90
N THR A 380 4.89 -5.89 -5.66
CA THR A 380 5.99 -5.33 -6.44
C THR A 380 6.32 -6.16 -7.67
N LYS A 381 6.08 -7.49 -7.60
CA LYS A 381 6.38 -8.39 -8.72
C LYS A 381 5.61 -9.71 -8.66
N ILE A 382 5.25 -10.24 -9.83
CA ILE A 382 4.83 -11.63 -9.98
C ILE A 382 6.09 -12.44 -10.29
N LYS A 383 6.54 -13.24 -9.30
CA LYS A 383 7.77 -14.05 -9.43
C LYS A 383 7.53 -15.39 -10.12
N ASN A 384 6.38 -16.00 -9.85
CA ASN A 384 6.02 -17.30 -10.38
C ASN A 384 4.51 -17.40 -10.64
N ARG A 385 4.14 -17.93 -11.79
CA ARG A 385 2.73 -18.11 -12.21
C ARG A 385 2.15 -19.49 -11.86
N LYS A 386 2.96 -20.39 -11.32
CA LYS A 386 2.55 -21.71 -10.83
C LYS A 386 3.44 -22.11 -9.64
N PRO A 387 3.38 -21.36 -8.54
CA PRO A 387 4.21 -21.65 -7.38
C PRO A 387 3.72 -22.91 -6.66
N ASN A 388 4.65 -23.59 -6.00
CA ASN A 388 4.29 -24.53 -4.94
C ASN A 388 3.99 -23.77 -3.64
N PRO A 389 3.12 -24.29 -2.77
CA PRO A 389 2.98 -23.77 -1.41
C PRO A 389 4.33 -23.76 -0.68
N LEU A 390 4.53 -22.78 0.19
CA LEU A 390 5.75 -22.69 0.97
C LEU A 390 5.83 -23.81 2.02
N PRO A 391 7.04 -24.29 2.37
CA PRO A 391 7.26 -25.13 3.54
C PRO A 391 6.75 -24.43 4.81
N LYS A 392 6.15 -25.18 5.74
CA LYS A 392 5.51 -24.62 6.94
C LYS A 392 6.49 -23.85 7.81
N GLU A 393 7.72 -24.29 7.89
CA GLU A 393 8.83 -23.71 8.66
C GLU A 393 9.28 -22.34 8.13
N GLU A 394 9.04 -22.06 6.85
CA GLU A 394 9.38 -20.78 6.22
C GLU A 394 8.24 -19.77 6.30
N VAL A 395 7.03 -20.21 6.68
CA VAL A 395 5.85 -19.35 6.69
C VAL A 395 5.87 -18.41 7.88
N PHE A 396 5.80 -17.12 7.60
CA PHE A 396 5.54 -16.11 8.63
C PHE A 396 4.15 -16.33 9.25
N GLY A 397 4.11 -16.44 10.57
CA GLY A 397 2.91 -16.84 11.29
C GLY A 397 1.89 -15.70 11.43
N LYS A 398 0.61 -16.03 11.31
CA LYS A 398 -0.50 -15.06 11.51
C LYS A 398 -0.55 -14.38 12.88
N ARG A 399 0.16 -14.91 13.89
CA ARG A 399 0.27 -14.32 15.24
C ARG A 399 1.59 -13.60 15.47
N GLU A 400 2.50 -13.65 14.50
CA GLU A 400 3.80 -13.00 14.59
C GLU A 400 3.67 -11.50 14.30
N VAL A 401 4.59 -10.72 14.84
CA VAL A 401 4.69 -9.28 14.65
C VAL A 401 5.95 -9.01 13.87
N VAL A 402 5.84 -8.31 12.75
CA VAL A 402 6.96 -8.06 11.82
C VAL A 402 8.14 -7.42 12.54
N SER A 403 7.90 -6.36 13.33
CA SER A 403 8.95 -5.66 14.07
C SER A 403 9.70 -6.51 15.10
N LYS A 404 9.14 -7.67 15.51
CA LYS A 404 9.80 -8.63 16.42
C LYS A 404 10.59 -9.71 15.69
N LYS A 405 10.35 -9.86 14.38
CA LYS A 405 11.04 -10.86 13.53
C LYS A 405 12.18 -10.26 12.71
N ILE A 406 12.20 -8.94 12.57
CA ILE A 406 13.27 -8.22 11.88
C ILE A 406 14.55 -8.40 12.70
N THR A 407 15.60 -8.89 12.06
CA THR A 407 16.94 -8.92 12.64
C THR A 407 17.44 -7.48 12.86
N LYS A 408 18.20 -7.26 13.92
CA LYS A 408 18.75 -5.93 14.23
C LYS A 408 19.77 -5.44 13.19
N ASP A 409 20.22 -6.31 12.30
CA ASP A 409 21.18 -6.00 11.27
C ASP A 409 20.44 -5.33 10.09
N TYR A 410 20.51 -4.00 10.10
CA TYR A 410 20.05 -3.20 8.99
C TYR A 410 20.96 -3.42 7.77
N ASP A 411 20.37 -3.78 6.63
CA ASP A 411 21.07 -3.99 5.36
C ASP A 411 20.82 -2.79 4.44
N PRO A 412 21.67 -1.76 4.47
CA PRO A 412 21.45 -0.54 3.70
C PRO A 412 21.54 -0.78 2.20
N ASP A 413 22.32 -1.75 1.75
CA ASP A 413 22.52 -2.01 0.31
C ASP A 413 21.28 -2.69 -0.30
N PHE A 414 20.64 -3.59 0.45
CA PHE A 414 19.35 -4.13 0.04
C PHE A 414 18.31 -3.01 -0.13
N TRP A 415 18.18 -2.10 0.85
CA TRP A 415 17.18 -1.04 0.81
C TRP A 415 17.49 0.09 -0.17
N LYS A 416 18.76 0.29 -0.52
CA LYS A 416 19.12 1.20 -1.62
C LYS A 416 18.60 0.71 -2.96
N GLY A 417 18.61 -0.60 -3.18
CA GLY A 417 18.17 -1.24 -4.40
C GLY A 417 16.68 -1.49 -4.50
N TYR A 418 15.99 -1.69 -3.39
CA TYR A 418 14.61 -2.15 -3.41
C TYR A 418 13.59 -1.04 -3.73
N SER A 419 12.57 -1.39 -4.52
CA SER A 419 11.42 -0.51 -4.80
C SER A 419 10.59 -0.34 -3.53
N VAL A 420 10.38 0.89 -3.08
CA VAL A 420 9.61 1.20 -1.89
C VAL A 420 8.51 2.21 -2.21
N LEU A 421 7.40 2.09 -1.53
CA LEU A 421 6.39 3.14 -1.47
C LEU A 421 6.99 4.32 -0.70
N LEU A 422 7.12 5.47 -1.36
CA LEU A 422 7.73 6.64 -0.74
C LEU A 422 6.85 7.19 0.39
N LEU A 423 7.50 7.63 1.46
CA LEU A 423 6.83 8.41 2.50
C LEU A 423 6.54 9.82 1.97
N GLU A 424 5.43 10.41 2.41
CA GLU A 424 5.13 11.81 2.11
C GLU A 424 6.20 12.73 2.73
N SER A 425 6.61 13.77 2.01
CA SER A 425 7.71 14.67 2.39
C SER A 425 7.50 15.35 3.74
N ASN A 426 6.22 15.61 4.11
CA ASN A 426 5.84 16.18 5.41
C ASN A 426 6.15 15.25 6.61
N LYS A 427 6.35 13.96 6.35
CA LYS A 427 6.60 12.95 7.40
C LYS A 427 8.09 12.74 7.67
N VAL A 428 8.98 13.21 6.78
CA VAL A 428 10.43 12.90 6.80
C VAL A 428 11.31 14.16 6.82
N LYS A 429 10.82 15.32 7.20
CA LYS A 429 11.76 16.42 7.48
C LYS A 429 12.56 16.04 8.72
N LYS A 430 13.86 15.74 8.47
CA LYS A 430 14.90 15.46 9.45
C LYS A 430 15.08 16.61 10.42
#